data_63c05755db117a0c4969597d7539ba63
#
_entry.id   63c05755db117a0c4969597d7539ba63
#
_cell.length_a   1.000
_cell.length_b   1.000
_cell.length_c   1.000
_cell.angle_alpha   90.00
_cell.angle_beta   90.00
_cell.angle_gamma   90.00
#
_symmetry.space_group_name_H-M   'P 1'
#
loop_
_entity.id
_entity.type
_entity.pdbx_description
1 polymer ?
#
loop_
_entity_poly.entity_id
_entity_poly.type
_entity_poly.pdbx_seq_one_letter_code
_entity_poly.pdbx_strand_id
1 'polypeptide(L)'
;MKRKRFSLALSAATAAALLLSAATAGAAAEEQTALPDAYSSRDPGYVTSVKSQQYNSCWAFASMATLESTLLRAGYETEDMSTDHLNMWATTHKDGTGWQRGVTSDGYPNIALGYLTSWQGGVFASDADGLSIFNPIVSDDVPVDLARYGVTSVEYLFKNKPEDIKRCIMEHGGVYSSYAHAAECMSADKLSYYMPPNYSGGYSGHSIEVVGWDDTYPRENFSALSYTLPQSNGAWLIKNSWGNNNDLGGYFWMSYEDAYIFGQKYNPSFCLTGVEPLDGTKKLLQNEVYGATYEFDYINSRQLTFLNHFSFDSEFDVIDKVMFKTNALGASYSLYFVPDTPDSTPNTDQTVWTKLYDGTVDHIGYLCADIEDFAYPDSSGSIAVTMDTSASGGSCTIGVGEWLTNTNGYVFINSSKRGDSYILQNGSAQDLMDWYKESQHDDIGGTFVIKAITAKTNRPTLLGDADMDGTVSISDVTEIQRHIAEHIQLTGKAAANADYNQDGVINIDDATAIQRFLAEFAPVSVN
;
A
#
# COMPACT_ATOMS: atom_id res chain seq x y z
N MET A 1 26.92 -70.48 3.69
CA MET A 1 25.44 -70.47 3.69
C MET A 1 24.94 -69.82 4.99
N LYS A 2 24.60 -68.57 5.04
CA LYS A 2 23.88 -67.90 6.15
C LYS A 2 22.98 -66.85 5.54
N ARG A 3 21.66 -67.10 5.51
CA ARG A 3 20.60 -66.14 5.15
C ARG A 3 20.46 -65.13 6.29
N LYS A 4 20.61 -63.84 5.98
CA LYS A 4 20.24 -62.75 6.89
C LYS A 4 18.77 -62.38 6.63
N ARG A 5 17.99 -62.45 7.71
CA ARG A 5 16.64 -61.94 7.81
C ARG A 5 16.71 -60.40 7.93
N PHE A 6 16.05 -59.67 7.06
CA PHE A 6 15.68 -58.30 7.31
C PHE A 6 14.29 -58.31 7.96
N SER A 7 14.23 -57.83 9.20
CA SER A 7 12.96 -57.63 9.90
C SER A 7 12.48 -56.20 9.69
N LEU A 8 11.19 -56.06 9.38
CA LEU A 8 10.41 -54.83 9.37
C LEU A 8 10.53 -54.09 10.71
N ALA A 9 10.94 -52.84 10.63
CA ALA A 9 10.74 -51.83 11.66
C ALA A 9 10.46 -50.51 10.97
N LEU A 10 9.25 -50.40 10.43
CA LEU A 10 8.75 -49.13 9.87
C LEU A 10 7.22 -49.12 10.05
N SER A 11 6.74 -48.75 11.24
CA SER A 11 5.34 -48.31 11.48
C SER A 11 5.09 -47.99 12.96
N ALA A 12 5.85 -47.04 13.54
CA ALA A 12 5.52 -46.50 14.86
C ALA A 12 5.95 -45.02 15.05
N ALA A 13 6.31 -44.32 13.97
CA ALA A 13 6.78 -42.92 14.06
C ALA A 13 5.82 -41.88 13.42
N THR A 14 4.67 -42.30 12.88
CA THR A 14 3.72 -41.39 12.19
C THR A 14 2.41 -41.17 12.95
N ALA A 15 2.23 -41.72 14.16
CA ALA A 15 1.04 -41.53 14.98
C ALA A 15 1.24 -40.64 16.22
N ALA A 16 2.45 -40.10 16.45
CA ALA A 16 2.74 -39.21 17.58
C ALA A 16 2.89 -37.73 17.22
N ALA A 17 2.74 -37.36 15.92
CA ALA A 17 2.86 -35.98 15.47
C ALA A 17 1.51 -35.26 15.24
N LEU A 18 0.38 -35.90 15.52
CA LEU A 18 -0.97 -35.37 15.29
C LEU A 18 -1.81 -35.13 16.55
N LEU A 19 -1.20 -35.15 17.73
CA LEU A 19 -1.89 -34.93 19.02
C LEU A 19 -1.22 -33.90 19.94
N LEU A 20 -0.39 -32.96 19.38
CA LEU A 20 0.22 -31.87 20.15
C LEU A 20 0.05 -30.49 19.49
N SER A 21 -1.06 -30.25 18.75
CA SER A 21 -1.36 -28.94 18.18
C SER A 21 -2.68 -28.34 18.68
N ALA A 22 -3.10 -28.68 19.91
CA ALA A 22 -4.26 -28.08 20.53
C ALA A 22 -3.98 -27.76 21.99
N ALA A 23 -3.07 -26.85 22.28
CA ALA A 23 -3.01 -26.04 23.51
C ALA A 23 -1.71 -25.22 23.48
N THR A 24 -1.80 -24.00 23.08
CA THR A 24 -1.17 -22.77 23.59
C THR A 24 -1.21 -21.73 22.47
N ALA A 25 -2.34 -21.13 22.27
CA ALA A 25 -2.42 -19.75 21.81
C ALA A 25 -2.02 -18.85 23.00
N GLY A 26 -0.78 -18.94 23.39
CA GLY A 26 -0.11 -17.98 24.22
C GLY A 26 0.72 -17.15 23.27
N ALA A 27 0.50 -15.83 23.25
CA ALA A 27 1.31 -14.89 22.55
C ALA A 27 2.80 -15.24 22.73
N ALA A 28 3.41 -15.80 21.71
CA ALA A 28 4.84 -15.72 21.55
C ALA A 28 5.11 -14.23 21.29
N ALA A 29 5.60 -13.52 22.30
CA ALA A 29 6.31 -12.28 22.03
C ALA A 29 7.41 -12.70 21.04
N GLU A 30 7.35 -12.21 19.81
CA GLU A 30 8.48 -12.32 18.88
C GLU A 30 9.69 -11.80 19.64
N GLU A 31 10.70 -12.63 19.76
CA GLU A 31 12.00 -12.25 20.30
C GLU A 31 12.53 -11.19 19.34
N GLN A 32 12.31 -9.90 19.69
CA GLN A 32 12.75 -8.76 18.89
C GLN A 32 14.28 -8.89 18.80
N THR A 33 14.77 -9.39 17.68
CA THR A 33 16.20 -9.54 17.46
C THR A 33 16.87 -8.21 17.66
N ALA A 34 17.85 -8.14 18.56
CA ALA A 34 18.57 -6.92 18.86
C ALA A 34 19.14 -6.32 17.56
N LEU A 35 18.90 -5.03 17.34
CA LEU A 35 19.46 -4.33 16.17
C LEU A 35 20.99 -4.37 16.25
N PRO A 36 21.71 -4.62 15.13
CA PRO A 36 23.17 -4.55 15.10
C PRO A 36 23.65 -3.12 15.26
N ASP A 37 24.89 -2.93 15.75
CA ASP A 37 25.52 -1.63 15.87
C ASP A 37 25.69 -0.92 14.51
N ALA A 38 25.75 -1.67 13.41
CA ALA A 38 25.84 -1.12 12.06
C ALA A 38 25.12 -2.04 11.05
N TYR A 39 24.51 -1.44 10.04
CA TYR A 39 23.85 -2.14 8.95
C TYR A 39 23.86 -1.29 7.66
N SER A 40 23.91 -1.96 6.52
CA SER A 40 23.78 -1.32 5.21
C SER A 40 23.00 -2.21 4.25
N SER A 41 21.94 -1.70 3.66
CA SER A 41 21.18 -2.38 2.59
C SER A 41 21.96 -2.54 1.29
N ARG A 42 23.14 -1.88 1.16
CA ARG A 42 24.05 -2.05 0.02
C ARG A 42 24.70 -3.42 0.01
N ASP A 43 25.09 -3.94 1.20
CA ASP A 43 25.89 -5.17 1.30
C ASP A 43 25.14 -6.41 0.81
N PRO A 44 23.87 -6.61 1.14
CA PRO A 44 23.04 -7.70 0.58
C PRO A 44 22.46 -7.37 -0.80
N GLY A 45 22.71 -6.18 -1.37
CA GLY A 45 22.25 -5.80 -2.71
C GLY A 45 20.79 -5.33 -2.75
N TYR A 46 20.26 -4.77 -1.66
CA TYR A 46 18.88 -4.25 -1.60
C TYR A 46 18.74 -2.80 -2.08
N VAL A 47 19.73 -2.25 -2.74
CA VAL A 47 19.70 -0.90 -3.32
C VAL A 47 20.13 -0.91 -4.78
N THR A 48 19.48 -0.11 -5.59
CA THR A 48 19.88 0.16 -6.98
C THR A 48 21.02 1.17 -7.05
N SER A 49 21.55 1.43 -8.26
CA SER A 49 22.61 2.43 -8.48
C SER A 49 22.16 3.84 -8.05
N VAL A 50 23.16 4.67 -7.67
CA VAL A 50 22.94 6.10 -7.44
C VAL A 50 22.70 6.81 -8.76
N LYS A 51 21.55 7.49 -8.86
CA LYS A 51 21.13 8.23 -10.05
C LYS A 51 21.56 9.70 -9.98
N SER A 52 21.43 10.42 -11.10
CA SER A 52 21.75 11.85 -11.20
C SER A 52 20.48 12.61 -11.55
N GLN A 53 19.86 13.23 -10.54
CA GLN A 53 18.64 14.01 -10.73
C GLN A 53 18.84 15.20 -11.66
N GLN A 54 17.78 15.54 -12.36
CA GLN A 54 17.67 16.76 -13.14
C GLN A 54 16.65 17.68 -12.46
N TYR A 55 16.91 18.98 -12.44
CA TYR A 55 16.03 19.99 -11.81
C TYR A 55 15.72 19.68 -10.32
N ASN A 56 14.59 20.17 -9.85
CA ASN A 56 14.15 20.04 -8.45
C ASN A 56 13.36 18.74 -8.21
N SER A 57 13.86 17.62 -8.70
CA SER A 57 13.18 16.31 -8.68
C SER A 57 13.68 15.36 -7.60
N CYS A 58 14.43 15.84 -6.60
CA CYS A 58 14.98 15.00 -5.51
C CYS A 58 13.90 14.16 -4.81
N TRP A 59 12.72 14.71 -4.61
CA TRP A 59 11.59 14.03 -4.02
C TRP A 59 11.15 12.79 -4.83
N ALA A 60 11.12 12.90 -6.16
CA ALA A 60 10.77 11.78 -7.06
C ALA A 60 11.89 10.72 -7.05
N PHE A 61 13.17 11.14 -7.13
CA PHE A 61 14.31 10.21 -7.07
C PHE A 61 14.38 9.46 -5.75
N ALA A 62 14.19 10.14 -4.62
CA ALA A 62 14.20 9.50 -3.31
C ALA A 62 13.02 8.51 -3.14
N SER A 63 11.82 8.87 -3.61
CA SER A 63 10.64 7.99 -3.52
C SER A 63 10.79 6.75 -4.40
N MET A 64 11.27 6.90 -5.62
CA MET A 64 11.52 5.76 -6.51
C MET A 64 12.65 4.87 -5.97
N ALA A 65 13.72 5.46 -5.43
CA ALA A 65 14.79 4.70 -4.79
C ALA A 65 14.28 3.87 -3.61
N THR A 66 13.41 4.45 -2.77
CA THR A 66 12.78 3.73 -1.65
C THR A 66 11.91 2.57 -2.14
N LEU A 67 11.12 2.75 -3.22
CA LEU A 67 10.34 1.66 -3.82
C LEU A 67 11.27 0.55 -4.37
N GLU A 68 12.31 0.91 -5.11
CA GLU A 68 13.29 -0.03 -5.65
C GLU A 68 13.94 -0.87 -4.53
N SER A 69 14.34 -0.23 -3.44
CA SER A 69 14.94 -0.92 -2.28
C SER A 69 13.94 -1.84 -1.57
N THR A 70 12.69 -1.41 -1.45
CA THR A 70 11.62 -2.24 -0.88
C THR A 70 11.34 -3.47 -1.73
N LEU A 71 11.28 -3.33 -3.06
CA LEU A 71 11.08 -4.45 -3.97
C LEU A 71 12.22 -5.46 -3.90
N LEU A 72 13.48 -4.99 -3.95
CA LEU A 72 14.65 -5.86 -3.82
C LEU A 72 14.66 -6.61 -2.47
N ARG A 73 14.31 -5.92 -1.38
CA ARG A 73 14.25 -6.52 -0.05
C ARG A 73 13.13 -7.55 0.06
N ALA A 74 12.00 -7.34 -0.61
CA ALA A 74 10.88 -8.27 -0.70
C ALA A 74 11.14 -9.45 -1.65
N GLY A 75 12.27 -9.46 -2.36
CA GLY A 75 12.66 -10.53 -3.28
C GLY A 75 12.07 -10.41 -4.69
N TYR A 76 11.53 -9.24 -5.05
CA TYR A 76 11.09 -8.95 -6.41
C TYR A 76 12.25 -8.53 -7.30
N GLU A 77 12.18 -8.89 -8.57
CA GLU A 77 13.05 -8.30 -9.58
C GLU A 77 12.64 -6.84 -9.80
N THR A 78 13.62 -5.96 -9.89
CA THR A 78 13.39 -4.55 -10.18
C THR A 78 14.51 -3.95 -11.01
N GLU A 79 14.18 -2.90 -11.72
CA GLU A 79 15.10 -2.03 -12.43
C GLU A 79 14.84 -0.57 -12.04
N ASP A 80 15.48 0.38 -12.70
CA ASP A 80 15.29 1.79 -12.42
C ASP A 80 13.82 2.21 -12.65
N MET A 81 13.20 2.81 -11.63
CA MET A 81 11.86 3.37 -11.75
C MET A 81 11.88 4.75 -12.41
N SER A 82 10.87 5.03 -13.24
CA SER A 82 10.76 6.28 -13.96
C SER A 82 10.37 7.46 -13.05
N THR A 83 11.32 8.34 -12.78
CA THR A 83 11.03 9.60 -12.09
C THR A 83 10.32 10.60 -13.00
N ASP A 84 10.50 10.51 -14.31
CA ASP A 84 9.84 11.39 -15.29
C ASP A 84 8.35 11.10 -15.36
N HIS A 85 7.95 9.83 -15.30
CA HIS A 85 6.56 9.41 -15.22
C HIS A 85 5.87 10.02 -13.98
N LEU A 86 6.47 9.87 -12.79
CA LEU A 86 5.94 10.48 -11.56
C LEU A 86 5.85 12.01 -11.67
N ASN A 87 6.88 12.69 -12.19
CA ASN A 87 6.88 14.14 -12.32
C ASN A 87 5.80 14.65 -13.25
N MET A 88 5.50 13.94 -14.35
CA MET A 88 4.42 14.31 -15.28
C MET A 88 3.04 14.02 -14.71
N TRP A 89 2.85 12.84 -14.10
CA TRP A 89 1.59 12.50 -13.44
C TRP A 89 1.24 13.51 -12.34
N ALA A 90 2.23 13.98 -11.59
CA ALA A 90 2.07 14.92 -10.49
C ALA A 90 1.91 16.38 -10.97
N THR A 91 1.14 16.62 -12.01
CA THR A 91 0.81 17.96 -12.55
C THR A 91 -0.69 18.14 -12.67
N THR A 92 -1.12 19.26 -13.25
CA THR A 92 -2.53 19.58 -13.46
C THR A 92 -3.11 18.76 -14.61
N HIS A 93 -4.27 18.14 -14.39
CA HIS A 93 -5.06 17.42 -15.38
C HIS A 93 -5.87 18.39 -16.28
N LYS A 94 -6.37 17.89 -17.42
CA LYS A 94 -7.15 18.69 -18.40
C LYS A 94 -8.44 19.25 -17.81
N ASP A 95 -9.04 18.54 -16.85
CA ASP A 95 -10.24 18.97 -16.12
C ASP A 95 -9.95 19.97 -14.98
N GLY A 96 -8.68 20.31 -14.77
CA GLY A 96 -8.24 21.23 -13.74
C GLY A 96 -7.96 20.58 -12.38
N THR A 97 -8.16 19.27 -12.22
CA THR A 97 -7.80 18.55 -11.00
C THR A 97 -6.30 18.28 -10.91
N GLY A 98 -5.85 17.68 -9.82
CA GLY A 98 -4.46 17.30 -9.58
C GLY A 98 -3.61 18.41 -8.96
N TRP A 99 -2.30 18.22 -9.02
CA TRP A 99 -1.34 19.14 -8.44
C TRP A 99 -1.06 20.32 -9.34
N GLN A 100 -1.36 21.53 -8.87
CA GLN A 100 -1.15 22.78 -9.61
C GLN A 100 0.34 23.16 -9.61
N ARG A 101 1.17 22.33 -10.26
CA ARG A 101 2.63 22.50 -10.35
C ARG A 101 3.17 22.23 -11.75
N GLY A 102 4.33 22.77 -12.06
CA GLY A 102 5.04 22.46 -13.29
C GLY A 102 5.83 21.13 -13.14
N VAL A 103 6.05 20.42 -14.24
CA VAL A 103 6.75 19.13 -14.29
C VAL A 103 8.18 19.18 -13.72
N THR A 104 8.86 20.33 -13.76
CA THR A 104 10.20 20.54 -13.21
C THR A 104 10.22 21.22 -11.84
N SER A 105 9.04 21.47 -11.25
CA SER A 105 8.92 22.09 -9.94
C SER A 105 9.28 21.13 -8.82
N ASP A 106 9.58 21.70 -7.66
CA ASP A 106 9.73 20.94 -6.41
C ASP A 106 8.49 20.08 -6.13
N GLY A 107 8.66 19.08 -5.29
CA GLY A 107 7.60 18.26 -4.74
C GLY A 107 7.96 17.78 -3.34
N TYR A 108 7.09 16.99 -2.75
CA TYR A 108 7.25 16.48 -1.39
C TYR A 108 6.56 15.11 -1.22
N PRO A 109 6.79 14.41 -0.10
CA PRO A 109 6.42 12.98 0.05
C PRO A 109 4.96 12.67 -0.22
N ASN A 110 4.01 13.54 0.14
CA ASN A 110 2.59 13.26 -0.06
C ASN A 110 2.21 13.11 -1.55
N ILE A 111 2.92 13.83 -2.46
CA ILE A 111 2.71 13.68 -3.91
C ILE A 111 3.12 12.28 -4.35
N ALA A 112 4.31 11.84 -3.92
CA ALA A 112 4.81 10.50 -4.26
C ALA A 112 3.96 9.40 -3.62
N LEU A 113 3.53 9.58 -2.36
CA LEU A 113 2.64 8.63 -1.69
C LEU A 113 1.28 8.53 -2.37
N GLY A 114 0.71 9.64 -2.82
CA GLY A 114 -0.51 9.62 -3.63
C GLY A 114 -0.35 8.76 -4.88
N TYR A 115 0.73 8.97 -5.63
CA TYR A 115 1.06 8.20 -6.83
C TYR A 115 1.21 6.70 -6.56
N LEU A 116 1.97 6.34 -5.51
CA LEU A 116 2.27 4.95 -5.18
C LEU A 116 1.08 4.21 -4.58
N THR A 117 0.39 4.82 -3.61
CA THR A 117 -0.75 4.19 -2.90
C THR A 117 -2.04 4.19 -3.71
N SER A 118 -2.09 4.93 -4.82
CA SER A 118 -3.20 4.90 -5.78
C SER A 118 -2.92 4.00 -6.99
N TRP A 119 -1.82 3.25 -6.97
CA TRP A 119 -1.39 2.34 -8.03
C TRP A 119 -1.25 3.01 -9.41
N GLN A 120 -0.90 4.29 -9.41
CA GLN A 120 -0.64 5.06 -10.63
C GLN A 120 0.80 4.89 -11.15
N GLY A 121 1.65 4.22 -10.37
CA GLY A 121 3.03 3.89 -10.68
C GLY A 121 3.63 2.98 -9.56
N GLY A 122 4.81 2.67 -9.52
CA GLY A 122 6.07 2.41 -10.02
C GLY A 122 6.12 1.81 -11.42
N VAL A 123 6.43 2.66 -12.33
CA VAL A 123 6.65 2.29 -13.71
C VAL A 123 8.14 2.16 -13.94
N PHE A 124 8.58 1.09 -14.59
CA PHE A 124 9.98 0.94 -14.96
C PHE A 124 10.40 1.99 -15.99
N ALA A 125 11.63 2.47 -15.88
CA ALA A 125 12.15 3.45 -16.82
C ALA A 125 12.19 2.89 -18.27
N SER A 126 12.39 1.60 -18.44
CA SER A 126 12.34 0.90 -19.72
C SER A 126 10.93 0.85 -20.33
N ASP A 127 9.87 0.76 -19.49
CA ASP A 127 8.47 0.78 -19.94
C ASP A 127 7.98 2.22 -20.22
N ALA A 128 8.60 3.21 -19.61
CA ALA A 128 8.32 4.64 -19.80
C ALA A 128 9.14 5.27 -20.95
N ASP A 129 9.59 4.46 -21.91
CA ASP A 129 10.40 4.94 -23.03
C ASP A 129 9.68 6.04 -23.82
N GLY A 130 10.41 7.13 -24.11
CA GLY A 130 9.87 8.32 -24.76
C GLY A 130 9.25 9.35 -23.82
N LEU A 131 9.02 9.04 -22.54
CA LEU A 131 8.63 10.04 -21.54
C LEU A 131 9.86 10.82 -21.06
N SER A 132 9.76 12.14 -21.07
CA SER A 132 10.84 13.00 -20.60
C SER A 132 10.33 14.33 -20.10
N ILE A 133 10.78 14.75 -18.92
CA ILE A 133 10.50 16.09 -18.38
C ILE A 133 10.97 17.23 -19.29
N PHE A 134 11.88 16.95 -20.24
CA PHE A 134 12.34 17.91 -21.25
C PHE A 134 11.37 18.07 -22.43
N ASN A 135 10.43 17.10 -22.60
CA ASN A 135 9.36 17.14 -23.58
C ASN A 135 8.08 16.59 -22.94
N PRO A 136 7.53 17.30 -21.93
CA PRO A 136 6.47 16.78 -21.11
C PRO A 136 5.15 16.63 -21.88
N ILE A 137 4.44 15.56 -21.59
CA ILE A 137 3.03 15.37 -21.98
C ILE A 137 2.11 15.83 -20.85
N VAL A 138 0.83 16.03 -21.17
CA VAL A 138 -0.19 16.37 -20.18
C VAL A 138 -0.43 15.19 -19.24
N SER A 139 -0.71 15.46 -17.97
CA SER A 139 -0.90 14.44 -16.92
C SER A 139 -1.90 13.34 -17.30
N ASP A 140 -3.01 13.71 -17.95
CA ASP A 140 -4.02 12.75 -18.44
C ASP A 140 -3.52 11.76 -19.52
N ASP A 141 -2.46 12.11 -20.20
CA ASP A 141 -1.89 11.28 -21.26
C ASP A 141 -0.71 10.42 -20.73
N VAL A 142 -0.40 10.50 -19.41
CA VAL A 142 0.60 9.67 -18.75
C VAL A 142 0.00 8.27 -18.53
N PRO A 143 0.61 7.20 -19.09
CA PRO A 143 0.01 5.87 -19.10
C PRO A 143 0.15 5.17 -17.74
N VAL A 144 -0.89 5.20 -16.91
CA VAL A 144 -0.90 4.61 -15.56
C VAL A 144 -1.04 3.08 -15.55
N ASP A 145 -1.43 2.47 -16.66
CA ASP A 145 -1.52 1.03 -16.86
C ASP A 145 -0.14 0.34 -17.00
N LEU A 146 0.94 1.12 -17.05
CA LEU A 146 2.32 0.63 -17.02
C LEU A 146 2.84 0.33 -15.61
N ALA A 147 2.10 0.67 -14.56
CA ALA A 147 2.49 0.37 -13.19
C ALA A 147 2.68 -1.14 -12.99
N ARG A 148 3.83 -1.53 -12.42
CA ARG A 148 4.19 -2.94 -12.17
C ARG A 148 3.93 -3.37 -10.74
N TYR A 149 3.94 -2.42 -9.81
CA TYR A 149 3.77 -2.67 -8.39
C TYR A 149 2.89 -1.60 -7.76
N GLY A 150 2.00 -2.03 -6.87
CA GLY A 150 1.17 -1.17 -6.03
C GLY A 150 1.67 -1.16 -4.60
N VAL A 151 1.70 0.00 -3.96
CA VAL A 151 1.98 0.13 -2.54
C VAL A 151 0.70 -0.05 -1.76
N THR A 152 0.72 -0.92 -0.75
CA THR A 152 -0.46 -1.25 0.07
C THR A 152 -0.34 -0.77 1.51
N SER A 153 0.88 -0.56 2.02
CA SER A 153 1.10 -0.08 3.39
C SER A 153 2.32 0.83 3.48
N VAL A 154 2.24 1.85 4.35
CA VAL A 154 3.28 2.87 4.55
C VAL A 154 3.37 3.25 6.02
N GLU A 155 4.53 3.12 6.62
CA GLU A 155 4.81 3.59 7.98
C GLU A 155 5.50 4.96 7.96
N TYR A 156 4.98 5.92 8.72
CA TYR A 156 5.61 7.23 8.92
C TYR A 156 6.59 7.18 10.09
N LEU A 157 7.79 7.70 9.86
CA LEU A 157 8.92 7.59 10.76
C LEU A 157 9.34 8.94 11.32
N PHE A 158 9.75 8.93 12.60
CA PHE A 158 10.04 10.13 13.36
C PHE A 158 11.40 10.04 14.06
N LYS A 159 12.12 11.16 14.13
CA LYS A 159 13.46 11.27 14.70
C LYS A 159 13.60 10.73 16.14
N ASN A 160 12.55 10.85 16.94
CA ASN A 160 12.55 10.41 18.34
C ASN A 160 12.37 8.90 18.54
N LYS A 161 12.31 8.14 17.43
CA LYS A 161 12.18 6.68 17.40
C LYS A 161 13.21 6.06 16.43
N PRO A 162 14.51 6.17 16.70
CA PRO A 162 15.54 5.67 15.79
C PRO A 162 15.50 4.17 15.59
N GLU A 163 15.00 3.41 16.56
CA GLU A 163 14.83 1.96 16.46
C GLU A 163 13.81 1.58 15.38
N ASP A 164 12.70 2.32 15.26
CA ASP A 164 11.69 2.11 14.20
C ASP A 164 12.30 2.38 12.82
N ILE A 165 13.13 3.43 12.70
CA ILE A 165 13.85 3.75 11.46
C ILE A 165 14.80 2.63 11.07
N LYS A 166 15.62 2.14 12.02
CA LYS A 166 16.57 1.04 11.81
C LYS A 166 15.85 -0.25 11.42
N ARG A 167 14.76 -0.58 12.12
CA ARG A 167 13.92 -1.73 11.82
C ARG A 167 13.40 -1.65 10.38
N CYS A 168 12.80 -0.53 9.98
CA CYS A 168 12.29 -0.32 8.63
C CYS A 168 13.36 -0.48 7.55
N ILE A 169 14.58 0.03 7.77
CA ILE A 169 15.70 -0.16 6.82
C ILE A 169 16.03 -1.65 6.67
N MET A 170 16.11 -2.41 7.78
CA MET A 170 16.42 -3.84 7.74
C MET A 170 15.33 -4.68 7.10
N GLU A 171 14.07 -4.39 7.40
CA GLU A 171 12.92 -5.19 6.99
C GLU A 171 12.45 -4.83 5.57
N HIS A 172 12.64 -3.57 5.14
CA HIS A 172 12.07 -3.04 3.90
C HIS A 172 13.09 -2.40 2.95
N GLY A 173 14.38 -2.42 3.28
CA GLY A 173 15.46 -2.02 2.38
C GLY A 173 15.88 -0.56 2.47
N GLY A 174 14.95 0.39 2.55
CA GLY A 174 15.27 1.82 2.60
C GLY A 174 14.13 2.67 3.16
N VAL A 175 14.46 3.90 3.52
CA VAL A 175 13.54 4.89 4.09
C VAL A 175 13.67 6.20 3.33
N TYR A 176 12.57 6.72 2.83
CA TYR A 176 12.51 8.10 2.33
C TYR A 176 12.65 9.09 3.48
N SER A 177 13.51 10.08 3.31
CA SER A 177 13.60 11.22 4.22
C SER A 177 13.95 12.51 3.49
N SER A 178 13.82 13.62 4.22
CA SER A 178 14.24 14.95 3.75
C SER A 178 15.07 15.62 4.82
N TYR A 179 15.97 16.48 4.39
CA TYR A 179 16.78 17.30 5.29
C TYR A 179 17.00 18.72 4.73
N ALA A 180 17.48 19.61 5.56
CA ALA A 180 17.92 20.93 5.13
C ALA A 180 19.38 20.83 4.63
N HIS A 181 19.61 21.16 3.36
CA HIS A 181 20.94 21.12 2.75
C HIS A 181 21.59 22.51 2.70
N ALA A 182 22.77 22.62 3.28
CA ALA A 182 23.69 23.75 3.13
C ALA A 182 25.09 23.22 2.77
N ALA A 183 25.70 23.75 1.72
CA ALA A 183 26.96 23.23 1.21
C ALA A 183 28.09 23.29 2.25
N GLU A 184 28.08 24.28 3.11
CA GLU A 184 29.06 24.46 4.19
C GLU A 184 28.90 23.47 5.35
N CYS A 185 27.79 22.72 5.43
CA CYS A 185 27.58 21.64 6.38
C CYS A 185 28.06 20.27 5.85
N MET A 186 28.44 20.20 4.58
CA MET A 186 29.02 19.03 3.95
C MET A 186 30.54 19.07 4.06
N SER A 187 31.17 17.94 4.40
CA SER A 187 32.63 17.81 4.39
C SER A 187 33.20 18.05 2.99
N ALA A 188 34.49 18.47 2.92
CA ALA A 188 35.11 18.81 1.65
C ALA A 188 35.24 17.62 0.67
N ASP A 189 35.36 16.41 1.21
CA ASP A 189 35.37 15.15 0.46
C ASP A 189 33.96 14.63 0.11
N LYS A 190 32.91 15.33 0.59
CA LYS A 190 31.49 14.98 0.42
C LYS A 190 31.10 13.62 1.03
N LEU A 191 31.81 13.19 2.07
CA LEU A 191 31.55 11.90 2.72
C LEU A 191 30.73 12.02 4.00
N SER A 192 30.61 13.23 4.59
CA SER A 192 29.86 13.44 5.82
C SER A 192 29.11 14.76 5.85
N TYR A 193 27.95 14.76 6.51
CA TYR A 193 27.05 15.91 6.61
C TYR A 193 26.52 16.07 8.05
N TYR A 194 26.57 17.29 8.56
CA TYR A 194 25.96 17.67 9.82
C TYR A 194 25.54 19.13 9.82
N MET A 195 24.24 19.38 10.01
CA MET A 195 23.71 20.72 10.27
C MET A 195 23.32 20.85 11.74
N PRO A 196 24.00 21.71 12.52
CA PRO A 196 23.68 21.88 13.95
C PRO A 196 22.36 22.63 14.13
N PRO A 197 21.66 22.46 15.27
CA PRO A 197 20.36 23.12 15.55
C PRO A 197 20.44 24.66 15.54
N ASN A 198 21.61 25.24 15.79
CA ASN A 198 21.83 26.69 15.82
C ASN A 198 22.39 27.24 14.50
N TYR A 199 22.34 26.47 13.42
CA TYR A 199 22.74 26.95 12.10
C TYR A 199 21.86 28.13 11.66
N SER A 200 22.51 29.22 11.21
CA SER A 200 21.83 30.48 10.86
C SER A 200 22.05 30.90 9.40
N GLY A 201 22.72 30.05 8.61
CA GLY A 201 22.90 30.27 7.17
C GLY A 201 21.67 29.90 6.33
N GLY A 202 21.77 30.12 5.02
CA GLY A 202 20.75 29.71 4.07
C GLY A 202 20.84 28.20 3.77
N TYR A 203 19.69 27.57 3.57
CA TYR A 203 19.59 26.18 3.16
C TYR A 203 18.45 25.96 2.18
N SER A 204 18.48 24.83 1.47
CA SER A 204 17.37 24.32 0.65
C SER A 204 16.89 22.97 1.17
N GLY A 205 15.63 22.64 0.92
CA GLY A 205 15.13 21.28 1.16
C GLY A 205 15.78 20.30 0.18
N HIS A 206 16.09 19.08 0.64
CA HIS A 206 16.55 18.01 -0.22
C HIS A 206 16.03 16.66 0.27
N SER A 207 15.53 15.84 -0.65
CA SER A 207 15.01 14.50 -0.35
C SER A 207 16.05 13.44 -0.72
N ILE A 208 16.14 12.41 0.13
CA ILE A 208 17.14 11.34 0.07
C ILE A 208 16.55 10.00 0.50
N GLU A 209 17.25 8.93 0.22
CA GLU A 209 16.98 7.62 0.77
C GLU A 209 18.00 7.30 1.88
N VAL A 210 17.51 6.83 3.04
CA VAL A 210 18.33 6.32 4.14
C VAL A 210 18.39 4.80 4.02
N VAL A 211 19.59 4.24 3.89
CA VAL A 211 19.81 2.82 3.56
C VAL A 211 20.66 2.06 4.57
N GLY A 212 20.99 2.70 5.69
CA GLY A 212 21.83 2.07 6.72
C GLY A 212 22.18 3.02 7.86
N TRP A 213 22.98 2.51 8.78
CA TRP A 213 23.52 3.25 9.92
C TRP A 213 24.81 2.63 10.43
N ASP A 214 25.54 3.41 11.25
CA ASP A 214 26.67 2.97 12.06
C ASP A 214 26.67 3.76 13.37
N ASP A 215 26.38 3.08 14.50
CA ASP A 215 26.31 3.67 15.83
C ASP A 215 27.68 4.13 16.35
N THR A 216 28.75 3.60 15.75
CA THR A 216 30.13 3.91 16.12
C THR A 216 30.79 4.94 15.20
N TYR A 217 30.10 5.41 14.15
CA TYR A 217 30.68 6.36 13.18
C TYR A 217 31.25 7.59 13.91
N PRO A 218 32.55 7.88 13.76
CA PRO A 218 33.20 8.89 14.57
C PRO A 218 32.67 10.31 14.31
N ARG A 219 32.26 11.01 15.38
CA ARG A 219 31.77 12.39 15.31
C ARG A 219 32.79 13.36 14.70
N GLU A 220 34.08 13.06 14.82
CA GLU A 220 35.18 13.84 14.26
C GLU A 220 35.16 13.89 12.73
N ASN A 221 34.53 12.94 12.07
CA ASN A 221 34.38 12.93 10.62
C ASN A 221 33.42 14.01 10.10
N PHE A 222 32.63 14.63 10.99
CA PHE A 222 31.73 15.74 10.64
C PHE A 222 32.41 17.12 10.76
N SER A 223 33.72 17.18 10.62
CA SER A 223 34.56 18.39 10.73
C SER A 223 34.42 19.33 9.53
N ALA A 224 33.20 19.57 9.05
CA ALA A 224 32.94 20.59 8.04
C ALA A 224 32.97 21.99 8.69
N LEU A 225 33.87 22.82 8.24
CA LEU A 225 33.84 24.28 8.25
C LEU A 225 33.22 24.96 9.50
N SER A 226 34.00 25.29 10.50
CA SER A 226 33.70 26.32 11.54
C SER A 226 32.52 26.06 12.47
N TYR A 227 31.73 24.99 12.32
CA TYR A 227 30.61 24.65 13.16
C TYR A 227 31.01 23.63 14.25
N THR A 228 30.23 23.60 15.30
CA THR A 228 30.43 22.62 16.38
C THR A 228 30.21 21.20 15.85
N LEU A 229 31.07 20.26 16.23
CA LEU A 229 30.87 18.84 15.98
C LEU A 229 29.60 18.32 16.66
N PRO A 230 28.99 17.21 16.18
CA PRO A 230 28.01 16.47 16.94
C PRO A 230 28.54 16.12 18.34
N GLN A 231 27.65 15.92 19.32
CA GLN A 231 28.05 15.60 20.69
C GLN A 231 28.45 14.12 20.83
N SER A 232 27.84 13.24 20.04
CA SER A 232 28.05 11.79 20.07
C SER A 232 28.46 11.23 18.71
N ASN A 233 28.98 10.01 18.71
CA ASN A 233 29.15 9.19 17.51
C ASN A 233 27.79 8.74 16.98
N GLY A 234 27.79 8.23 15.76
CA GLY A 234 26.67 7.63 15.09
C GLY A 234 26.18 8.41 13.87
N ALA A 235 25.84 7.68 12.83
CA ALA A 235 25.42 8.25 11.56
C ALA A 235 24.45 7.33 10.79
N TRP A 236 23.62 7.97 10.00
CA TRP A 236 22.82 7.35 8.94
C TRP A 236 23.60 7.27 7.65
N LEU A 237 23.51 6.15 6.92
CA LEU A 237 24.04 6.03 5.56
C LEU A 237 22.98 6.51 4.56
N ILE A 238 23.33 7.54 3.82
CA ILE A 238 22.43 8.23 2.88
C ILE A 238 22.79 7.87 1.45
N LYS A 239 21.81 7.45 0.67
CA LYS A 239 21.88 7.34 -0.79
C LYS A 239 21.36 8.64 -1.40
N ASN A 240 22.22 9.35 -2.10
CA ASN A 240 21.91 10.63 -2.74
C ASN A 240 21.45 10.42 -4.20
N SER A 241 21.03 11.49 -4.85
CA SER A 241 20.61 11.54 -6.26
C SER A 241 21.43 12.52 -7.10
N TRP A 242 22.69 12.71 -6.78
CA TRP A 242 23.61 13.62 -7.50
C TRP A 242 24.72 12.89 -8.28
N GLY A 243 24.45 11.65 -8.64
CA GLY A 243 25.42 10.79 -9.33
C GLY A 243 26.58 10.34 -8.43
N ASN A 244 27.51 9.63 -9.02
CA ASN A 244 28.74 9.18 -8.36
C ASN A 244 29.74 10.34 -8.28
N ASN A 245 29.64 11.18 -7.25
CA ASN A 245 30.39 12.42 -7.10
C ASN A 245 31.37 12.43 -5.91
N ASN A 246 31.61 11.26 -5.29
CA ASN A 246 32.52 11.07 -4.16
C ASN A 246 33.05 9.63 -4.10
N ASP A 247 33.97 9.34 -3.20
CA ASP A 247 34.62 8.03 -3.06
C ASP A 247 33.71 6.92 -2.50
N LEU A 248 32.52 7.27 -1.98
CA LEU A 248 31.48 6.32 -1.59
C LEU A 248 30.48 6.01 -2.71
N GLY A 249 30.69 6.49 -3.92
CA GLY A 249 29.79 6.21 -5.05
C GLY A 249 28.49 7.00 -5.01
N GLY A 250 28.52 8.21 -4.44
CA GLY A 250 27.35 9.08 -4.30
C GLY A 250 26.57 8.90 -3.01
N TYR A 251 27.07 8.05 -2.08
CA TYR A 251 26.56 7.95 -0.71
C TYR A 251 27.33 8.88 0.22
N PHE A 252 26.74 9.20 1.38
CA PHE A 252 27.42 9.94 2.44
C PHE A 252 26.82 9.60 3.81
N TRP A 253 27.56 9.90 4.87
CA TRP A 253 27.12 9.72 6.24
C TRP A 253 26.53 11.00 6.81
N MET A 254 25.36 10.90 7.45
CA MET A 254 24.70 12.02 8.11
C MET A 254 24.60 11.76 9.61
N SER A 255 25.05 12.72 10.42
CA SER A 255 24.98 12.59 11.87
C SER A 255 23.54 12.32 12.35
N TYR A 256 23.38 11.46 13.36
CA TYR A 256 22.11 11.28 14.08
C TYR A 256 21.60 12.59 14.69
N GLU A 257 22.51 13.51 15.00
CA GLU A 257 22.20 14.80 15.60
C GLU A 257 21.85 15.88 14.57
N ASP A 258 21.85 15.56 13.25
CA ASP A 258 21.42 16.53 12.24
C ASP A 258 20.06 17.12 12.61
N ALA A 259 19.91 18.44 12.50
CA ALA A 259 18.77 19.15 13.09
C ALA A 259 17.44 18.84 12.37
N TYR A 260 17.49 18.46 11.11
CA TYR A 260 16.31 18.42 10.23
C TYR A 260 15.90 17.04 9.74
N ILE A 261 16.82 16.06 9.65
CA ILE A 261 16.47 14.71 9.21
C ILE A 261 15.42 14.09 10.14
N PHE A 262 14.41 13.41 9.59
CA PHE A 262 13.27 12.82 10.29
C PHE A 262 12.45 13.79 11.17
N GLY A 263 12.65 15.10 11.05
CA GLY A 263 12.09 16.09 11.97
C GLY A 263 10.87 16.87 11.49
N GLN A 264 10.41 16.66 10.27
CA GLN A 264 9.40 17.53 9.66
C GLN A 264 7.98 16.99 9.83
N LYS A 265 7.17 17.67 10.64
CA LYS A 265 5.76 17.32 10.90
C LYS A 265 4.89 17.24 9.65
N TYR A 266 5.18 18.04 8.61
CA TYR A 266 4.36 18.14 7.40
C TYR A 266 4.97 17.44 6.19
N ASN A 267 6.22 16.98 6.30
CA ASN A 267 6.92 16.19 5.31
C ASN A 267 7.39 14.90 5.97
N PRO A 268 6.53 13.88 6.09
CA PRO A 268 6.89 12.66 6.78
C PRO A 268 8.05 11.97 6.08
N SER A 269 8.99 11.44 6.88
CA SER A 269 9.82 10.35 6.43
C SER A 269 8.99 9.08 6.45
N PHE A 270 9.19 8.19 5.50
CA PHE A 270 8.35 7.01 5.39
C PHE A 270 9.13 5.77 4.92
N CYS A 271 8.58 4.64 5.29
CA CYS A 271 8.93 3.32 4.81
C CYS A 271 7.75 2.73 4.05
N LEU A 272 8.01 2.04 2.94
CA LEU A 272 7.00 1.27 2.23
C LEU A 272 6.98 -0.13 2.83
N THR A 273 5.95 -0.45 3.61
CA THR A 273 5.87 -1.70 4.39
C THR A 273 5.07 -2.79 3.68
N GLY A 274 4.31 -2.44 2.65
CA GLY A 274 3.57 -3.39 1.82
C GLY A 274 3.64 -3.03 0.35
N VAL A 275 3.96 -4.00 -0.49
CA VAL A 275 3.97 -3.88 -1.96
C VAL A 275 3.39 -5.15 -2.59
N GLU A 276 2.68 -4.98 -3.70
CA GLU A 276 2.10 -6.10 -4.46
C GLU A 276 2.35 -5.94 -5.96
N PRO A 277 2.59 -7.03 -6.70
CA PRO A 277 2.65 -6.98 -8.15
C PRO A 277 1.26 -6.68 -8.75
N LEU A 278 1.22 -5.89 -9.82
CA LEU A 278 0.02 -5.55 -10.57
C LEU A 278 -0.04 -6.41 -11.84
N ASP A 279 -0.55 -7.62 -11.70
CA ASP A 279 -0.64 -8.62 -12.77
C ASP A 279 -2.05 -8.77 -13.38
N GLY A 280 -2.97 -7.87 -12.99
CA GLY A 280 -4.36 -7.86 -13.44
C GLY A 280 -5.28 -8.82 -12.67
N THR A 281 -4.77 -9.52 -11.65
CA THR A 281 -5.60 -10.35 -10.75
C THR A 281 -6.28 -9.55 -9.65
N LYS A 282 -5.81 -8.34 -9.41
CA LYS A 282 -6.34 -7.41 -8.39
C LYS A 282 -6.69 -6.05 -8.99
N LYS A 283 -7.61 -5.36 -8.34
CA LYS A 283 -8.04 -4.00 -8.69
C LYS A 283 -8.18 -3.16 -7.42
N LEU A 284 -7.68 -1.94 -7.48
CA LEU A 284 -7.84 -0.96 -6.42
C LEU A 284 -9.10 -0.12 -6.65
N LEU A 285 -10.05 -0.18 -5.70
CA LEU A 285 -11.20 0.71 -5.66
C LEU A 285 -10.88 1.89 -4.76
N GLN A 286 -11.05 3.10 -5.27
CA GLN A 286 -10.70 4.34 -4.59
C GLN A 286 -11.51 5.51 -5.15
N ASN A 287 -11.82 6.50 -4.30
CA ASN A 287 -12.46 7.76 -4.68
C ASN A 287 -11.45 8.91 -4.69
N GLU A 288 -10.26 8.66 -4.20
CA GLU A 288 -9.14 9.59 -4.12
C GLU A 288 -7.91 8.94 -4.76
N VAL A 289 -7.26 9.61 -5.71
CA VAL A 289 -6.11 9.10 -6.46
C VAL A 289 -4.80 9.85 -6.18
N TYR A 290 -4.85 10.93 -5.42
CA TYR A 290 -3.71 11.83 -5.19
C TYR A 290 -3.11 11.73 -3.78
N GLY A 291 -3.61 10.82 -2.95
CA GLY A 291 -3.16 10.60 -1.56
C GLY A 291 -3.77 11.58 -0.55
N ALA A 292 -3.41 11.39 0.70
CA ALA A 292 -3.85 12.26 1.77
C ALA A 292 -3.15 13.61 1.68
N THR A 293 -3.91 14.67 1.45
CA THR A 293 -3.42 16.05 1.51
C THR A 293 -3.63 16.66 2.89
N TYR A 294 -4.56 16.12 3.65
CA TYR A 294 -4.95 16.56 4.98
C TYR A 294 -5.27 15.37 5.90
N GLU A 295 -5.34 15.62 7.20
CA GLU A 295 -5.80 14.67 8.20
C GLU A 295 -7.08 15.19 8.83
N PHE A 296 -8.18 14.47 8.63
CA PHE A 296 -9.42 14.74 9.33
C PHE A 296 -9.27 14.30 10.78
N ASP A 297 -9.29 15.25 11.71
CA ASP A 297 -9.09 15.02 13.14
C ASP A 297 -10.38 15.38 13.90
N TYR A 298 -11.11 14.35 14.35
CA TYR A 298 -12.36 14.53 15.06
C TYR A 298 -12.19 14.38 16.57
N ILE A 299 -12.12 15.52 17.23
CA ILE A 299 -11.85 15.60 18.69
C ILE A 299 -13.09 15.41 19.56
N ASN A 300 -14.31 15.50 19.00
CA ASN A 300 -15.56 15.51 19.76
C ASN A 300 -16.12 14.13 20.11
N SER A 301 -15.51 13.06 19.60
CA SER A 301 -15.90 11.68 19.89
C SER A 301 -14.67 10.79 20.02
N ARG A 302 -14.75 9.79 20.88
CA ARG A 302 -13.75 8.73 21.01
C ARG A 302 -14.05 7.56 20.07
N GLN A 303 -15.23 7.52 19.49
CA GLN A 303 -15.63 6.51 18.53
C GLN A 303 -16.31 7.20 17.34
N LEU A 304 -15.87 6.88 16.14
CA LEU A 304 -16.42 7.45 14.91
C LEU A 304 -16.28 6.43 13.77
N THR A 305 -17.22 6.48 12.83
CA THR A 305 -17.18 5.65 11.64
C THR A 305 -17.07 6.52 10.39
N PHE A 306 -16.07 6.20 9.58
CA PHE A 306 -15.81 6.79 8.28
C PHE A 306 -16.15 5.78 7.19
N LEU A 307 -16.80 6.20 6.11
CA LEU A 307 -17.20 5.32 5.02
C LEU A 307 -16.80 5.90 3.67
N ASN A 308 -16.35 5.03 2.77
CA ASN A 308 -16.29 5.32 1.34
C ASN A 308 -17.24 4.37 0.59
N HIS A 309 -18.02 4.96 -0.31
CA HIS A 309 -18.93 4.21 -1.17
C HIS A 309 -18.22 3.82 -2.47
N PHE A 310 -18.45 2.57 -2.92
CA PHE A 310 -17.82 2.02 -4.12
C PHE A 310 -18.84 1.33 -5.03
N SER A 311 -18.56 1.37 -6.33
CA SER A 311 -19.16 0.44 -7.29
C SER A 311 -18.19 -0.72 -7.51
N PHE A 312 -18.68 -1.94 -7.42
CA PHE A 312 -17.89 -3.15 -7.57
C PHE A 312 -18.00 -3.68 -9.01
N ASP A 313 -16.88 -4.18 -9.50
CA ASP A 313 -16.78 -4.75 -10.83
C ASP A 313 -17.01 -6.27 -10.74
N SER A 314 -17.94 -6.80 -11.53
CA SER A 314 -18.25 -8.23 -11.53
C SER A 314 -17.09 -9.13 -12.01
N GLU A 315 -16.05 -8.54 -12.62
CA GLU A 315 -14.83 -9.26 -12.97
C GLU A 315 -14.00 -9.67 -11.75
N PHE A 316 -14.10 -8.89 -10.65
CA PHE A 316 -13.44 -9.13 -9.38
C PHE A 316 -14.52 -9.49 -8.37
N ASP A 317 -14.39 -10.59 -7.66
CA ASP A 317 -15.48 -11.22 -6.92
C ASP A 317 -15.31 -11.20 -5.39
N VAL A 318 -14.16 -10.76 -4.89
CA VAL A 318 -13.92 -10.63 -3.45
C VAL A 318 -13.22 -9.33 -3.10
N ILE A 319 -13.42 -8.87 -1.86
CA ILE A 319 -12.53 -7.90 -1.22
C ILE A 319 -11.41 -8.71 -0.59
N ASP A 320 -10.18 -8.47 -1.04
CA ASP A 320 -8.95 -9.13 -0.58
C ASP A 320 -8.30 -8.34 0.56
N LYS A 321 -8.29 -7.00 0.43
CA LYS A 321 -7.71 -6.11 1.46
C LYS A 321 -8.48 -4.80 1.56
N VAL A 322 -8.34 -4.15 2.71
CA VAL A 322 -8.78 -2.76 2.91
C VAL A 322 -7.60 -1.93 3.39
N MET A 323 -7.33 -0.85 2.68
CA MET A 323 -6.30 0.12 3.02
C MET A 323 -6.93 1.43 3.46
N PHE A 324 -6.41 2.04 4.52
CA PHE A 324 -6.82 3.37 4.97
C PHE A 324 -5.65 4.11 5.62
N LYS A 325 -5.71 5.45 5.64
CA LYS A 325 -4.66 6.27 6.24
C LYS A 325 -5.10 6.87 7.55
N THR A 326 -4.30 6.74 8.61
CA THR A 326 -4.61 7.33 9.92
C THR A 326 -3.37 7.72 10.71
N ASN A 327 -3.56 8.65 11.66
CA ASN A 327 -2.56 9.04 12.66
C ASN A 327 -2.97 8.61 14.10
N ALA A 328 -4.06 7.86 14.26
CA ALA A 328 -4.63 7.46 15.55
C ALA A 328 -3.89 6.27 16.19
N LEU A 329 -2.58 6.40 16.41
CA LEU A 329 -1.74 5.34 17.00
C LEU A 329 -2.35 4.76 18.27
N GLY A 330 -2.43 3.43 18.37
CA GLY A 330 -2.99 2.68 19.49
C GLY A 330 -4.53 2.64 19.54
N ALA A 331 -5.23 3.26 18.59
CA ALA A 331 -6.68 3.11 18.46
C ALA A 331 -7.05 1.69 18.01
N SER A 332 -8.14 1.14 18.54
CA SER A 332 -8.75 -0.04 17.92
C SER A 332 -9.61 0.38 16.72
N TYR A 333 -9.70 -0.48 15.72
CA TYR A 333 -10.58 -0.27 14.57
C TYR A 333 -11.28 -1.56 14.15
N SER A 334 -12.46 -1.40 13.57
CA SER A 334 -13.22 -2.48 12.91
C SER A 334 -13.55 -2.07 11.49
N LEU A 335 -13.37 -2.99 10.54
CA LEU A 335 -13.76 -2.80 9.14
C LEU A 335 -15.06 -3.53 8.86
N TYR A 336 -15.93 -2.89 8.08
CA TYR A 336 -17.21 -3.48 7.68
C TYR A 336 -17.49 -3.24 6.20
N PHE A 337 -18.17 -4.20 5.60
CA PHE A 337 -18.96 -3.98 4.39
C PHE A 337 -20.35 -3.49 4.81
N VAL A 338 -20.80 -2.41 4.19
CA VAL A 338 -22.09 -1.75 4.45
C VAL A 338 -22.91 -1.78 3.17
N PRO A 339 -24.01 -2.54 3.13
CA PRO A 339 -24.88 -2.58 1.96
C PRO A 339 -25.57 -1.23 1.75
N ASP A 340 -25.97 -0.97 0.51
CA ASP A 340 -26.73 0.21 0.18
C ASP A 340 -28.20 0.11 0.62
N THR A 341 -28.82 1.27 0.83
CA THR A 341 -30.28 1.41 0.84
C THR A 341 -30.81 1.41 -0.60
N PRO A 342 -32.14 1.27 -0.82
CA PRO A 342 -32.73 1.42 -2.16
C PRO A 342 -32.42 2.74 -2.87
N ASP A 343 -32.05 3.78 -2.12
CA ASP A 343 -31.68 5.11 -2.65
C ASP A 343 -30.18 5.24 -2.93
N SER A 344 -29.44 4.12 -2.96
CA SER A 344 -27.97 4.06 -3.19
C SER A 344 -27.17 4.91 -2.19
N THR A 345 -27.57 4.92 -0.94
CA THR A 345 -26.85 5.53 0.18
C THR A 345 -26.45 4.44 1.19
N PRO A 346 -25.40 4.65 2.00
CA PRO A 346 -25.00 3.67 3.00
C PRO A 346 -26.13 3.36 3.99
N ASN A 347 -26.39 2.07 4.24
CA ASN A 347 -27.38 1.67 5.22
C ASN A 347 -26.87 1.94 6.64
N THR A 348 -27.60 2.75 7.41
CA THR A 348 -27.21 3.11 8.78
C THR A 348 -27.62 2.09 9.84
N ASP A 349 -28.43 1.07 9.48
CA ASP A 349 -28.74 -0.05 10.36
C ASP A 349 -27.54 -1.00 10.45
N GLN A 350 -26.77 -0.86 11.51
CA GLN A 350 -25.55 -1.67 11.72
C GLN A 350 -25.83 -3.18 11.89
N THR A 351 -27.09 -3.59 12.06
CA THR A 351 -27.44 -5.02 12.17
C THR A 351 -27.31 -5.77 10.84
N VAL A 352 -27.30 -5.04 9.72
CA VAL A 352 -27.10 -5.60 8.37
C VAL A 352 -25.66 -5.47 7.86
N TRP A 353 -24.76 -4.87 8.65
CA TRP A 353 -23.36 -4.73 8.28
C TRP A 353 -22.63 -6.05 8.42
N THR A 354 -21.75 -6.35 7.50
CA THR A 354 -20.85 -7.51 7.61
C THR A 354 -19.50 -7.07 8.11
N LYS A 355 -19.07 -7.61 9.25
CA LYS A 355 -17.73 -7.34 9.78
C LYS A 355 -16.69 -8.05 8.91
N LEU A 356 -15.67 -7.32 8.49
CA LEU A 356 -14.56 -7.81 7.68
C LEU A 356 -13.31 -8.08 8.53
N TYR A 357 -13.01 -7.18 9.50
CA TYR A 357 -11.75 -7.25 10.25
C TYR A 357 -11.83 -6.46 11.56
N ASP A 358 -11.05 -6.85 12.56
CA ASP A 358 -10.76 -6.06 13.77
C ASP A 358 -9.24 -5.93 13.91
N GLY A 359 -8.76 -4.72 14.24
CA GLY A 359 -7.34 -4.45 14.41
C GLY A 359 -7.04 -3.33 15.40
N THR A 360 -5.75 -3.07 15.54
CA THR A 360 -5.22 -1.94 16.29
C THR A 360 -4.26 -1.18 15.39
N VAL A 361 -4.30 0.14 15.45
CA VAL A 361 -3.37 1.02 14.73
C VAL A 361 -1.99 0.91 15.38
N ASP A 362 -1.11 0.13 14.78
CA ASP A 362 0.23 -0.18 15.27
C ASP A 362 1.29 0.82 14.79
N HIS A 363 1.02 1.51 13.68
CA HIS A 363 1.86 2.58 13.15
C HIS A 363 1.02 3.74 12.58
N ILE A 364 1.64 4.89 12.39
CA ILE A 364 1.04 6.05 11.72
C ILE A 364 1.36 5.95 10.23
N GLY A 365 0.36 6.18 9.37
CA GLY A 365 0.52 6.12 7.92
C GLY A 365 -0.63 5.43 7.22
N TYR A 366 -0.32 4.62 6.22
CA TYR A 366 -1.30 3.82 5.48
C TYR A 366 -1.29 2.39 6.02
N LEU A 367 -2.36 1.99 6.66
CA LEU A 367 -2.57 0.63 7.14
C LEU A 367 -3.28 -0.18 6.05
N CYS A 368 -2.96 -1.47 5.98
CA CYS A 368 -3.61 -2.41 5.09
C CYS A 368 -3.97 -3.68 5.87
N ALA A 369 -5.25 -4.00 5.93
CA ALA A 369 -5.75 -5.21 6.56
C ALA A 369 -6.04 -6.26 5.48
N ASP A 370 -5.54 -7.48 5.67
CA ASP A 370 -5.92 -8.64 4.88
C ASP A 370 -7.34 -9.07 5.26
N ILE A 371 -8.21 -9.22 4.26
CA ILE A 371 -9.59 -9.65 4.46
C ILE A 371 -9.70 -11.10 4.03
N GLU A 372 -10.32 -11.93 4.86
CA GLU A 372 -10.59 -13.33 4.51
C GLU A 372 -11.62 -13.37 3.37
N ASP A 373 -11.14 -13.26 2.15
CA ASP A 373 -11.86 -13.35 0.86
C ASP A 373 -13.39 -13.10 0.95
N PHE A 374 -13.77 -11.88 1.27
CA PHE A 374 -15.18 -11.53 1.39
C PHE A 374 -15.80 -11.33 0.00
N ALA A 375 -16.68 -12.25 -0.39
CA ALA A 375 -17.51 -12.09 -1.60
C ALA A 375 -18.60 -11.04 -1.33
N TYR A 376 -18.54 -9.92 -2.04
CA TYR A 376 -19.55 -8.86 -1.87
C TYR A 376 -20.87 -9.24 -2.57
N PRO A 377 -22.01 -9.03 -1.90
CA PRO A 377 -23.32 -9.51 -2.39
C PRO A 377 -23.92 -8.64 -3.49
N ASP A 378 -23.49 -7.39 -3.63
CA ASP A 378 -24.10 -6.36 -4.45
C ASP A 378 -23.09 -5.68 -5.39
N SER A 379 -23.58 -5.01 -6.42
CA SER A 379 -22.76 -4.25 -7.37
C SER A 379 -22.26 -2.90 -6.80
N SER A 380 -22.73 -2.49 -5.62
CA SER A 380 -22.29 -1.29 -4.90
C SER A 380 -22.43 -1.48 -3.40
N GLY A 381 -21.74 -0.66 -2.63
CA GLY A 381 -21.78 -0.64 -1.19
C GLY A 381 -20.65 0.20 -0.63
N SER A 382 -20.55 0.29 0.69
CA SER A 382 -19.52 1.07 1.34
C SER A 382 -18.58 0.20 2.16
N ILE A 383 -17.31 0.63 2.24
CA ILE A 383 -16.35 0.15 3.23
C ILE A 383 -16.32 1.14 4.38
N ALA A 384 -16.59 0.64 5.58
CA ALA A 384 -16.57 1.44 6.79
C ALA A 384 -15.36 1.12 7.66
N VAL A 385 -14.74 2.17 8.20
CA VAL A 385 -13.70 2.13 9.23
C VAL A 385 -14.31 2.72 10.50
N THR A 386 -14.68 1.87 11.44
CA THR A 386 -15.09 2.29 12.79
C THR A 386 -13.87 2.33 13.69
N MET A 387 -13.50 3.51 14.16
CA MET A 387 -12.32 3.74 14.99
C MET A 387 -12.73 4.04 16.43
N ASP A 388 -12.02 3.48 17.41
CA ASP A 388 -12.21 3.75 18.84
C ASP A 388 -10.88 4.09 19.51
N THR A 389 -10.79 5.32 20.01
CA THR A 389 -9.62 5.88 20.70
C THR A 389 -9.79 5.93 22.23
N SER A 390 -10.80 5.26 22.77
CA SER A 390 -11.08 5.28 24.22
C SER A 390 -9.89 4.78 25.06
N ALA A 391 -9.18 3.76 24.57
CA ALA A 391 -8.02 3.20 25.24
C ALA A 391 -6.73 4.00 24.97
N SER A 392 -6.50 4.50 23.76
CA SER A 392 -5.31 5.24 23.36
C SER A 392 -5.30 6.69 23.81
N GLY A 393 -6.48 7.27 24.04
CA GLY A 393 -6.66 8.65 24.51
C GLY A 393 -6.52 9.73 23.43
N GLY A 394 -6.27 9.36 22.18
CA GLY A 394 -6.17 10.26 21.03
C GLY A 394 -7.53 10.67 20.43
N SER A 395 -7.49 11.31 19.27
CA SER A 395 -8.65 11.61 18.44
C SER A 395 -8.85 10.52 17.40
N CYS A 396 -10.08 10.36 16.88
CA CYS A 396 -10.32 9.58 15.68
C CYS A 396 -9.82 10.37 14.48
N THR A 397 -8.83 9.85 13.76
CA THR A 397 -8.24 10.51 12.60
C THR A 397 -8.28 9.64 11.36
N ILE A 398 -8.49 10.26 10.22
CA ILE A 398 -8.40 9.59 8.91
C ILE A 398 -7.84 10.56 7.87
N GLY A 399 -7.05 10.04 6.92
CA GLY A 399 -6.54 10.82 5.82
C GLY A 399 -7.64 11.26 4.87
N VAL A 400 -7.55 12.47 4.35
CA VAL A 400 -8.47 13.05 3.37
C VAL A 400 -7.67 13.58 2.19
N GLY A 401 -8.10 13.24 0.97
CA GLY A 401 -7.76 13.99 -0.22
C GLY A 401 -8.71 15.16 -0.35
N GLU A 402 -8.32 16.37 0.05
CA GLU A 402 -9.15 17.56 -0.01
C GLU A 402 -9.22 18.16 -1.39
N TRP A 403 -10.35 18.77 -1.71
CA TRP A 403 -10.62 19.39 -3.01
C TRP A 403 -9.68 20.56 -3.31
N LEU A 404 -9.51 21.47 -2.37
CA LEU A 404 -8.64 22.64 -2.53
C LEU A 404 -7.80 22.83 -1.28
N THR A 405 -6.50 22.61 -1.40
CA THR A 405 -5.58 22.83 -0.29
C THR A 405 -4.30 23.49 -0.79
N ASN A 406 -3.70 24.29 0.06
CA ASN A 406 -2.40 24.89 -0.18
C ASN A 406 -1.39 24.28 0.79
N THR A 407 -0.68 23.28 0.33
CA THR A 407 0.33 22.59 1.11
C THR A 407 1.72 22.96 0.58
N ASN A 408 2.56 23.54 1.43
CA ASN A 408 3.92 23.96 1.06
C ASN A 408 4.03 24.84 -0.21
N GLY A 409 3.00 25.65 -0.49
CA GLY A 409 2.98 26.53 -1.67
C GLY A 409 2.39 25.90 -2.93
N TYR A 410 1.99 24.62 -2.90
CA TYR A 410 1.26 23.97 -3.99
C TYR A 410 -0.22 23.88 -3.69
N VAL A 411 -1.02 24.16 -4.70
CA VAL A 411 -2.47 23.96 -4.68
C VAL A 411 -2.76 22.58 -5.23
N PHE A 412 -3.64 21.86 -4.55
CA PHE A 412 -4.16 20.58 -4.98
C PHE A 412 -5.67 20.69 -5.18
N ILE A 413 -6.19 20.14 -6.26
CA ILE A 413 -7.61 20.09 -6.57
C ILE A 413 -8.01 18.64 -6.80
N ASN A 414 -8.92 18.15 -5.98
CA ASN A 414 -9.47 16.81 -6.05
C ASN A 414 -10.78 16.81 -6.87
N SER A 415 -11.14 15.64 -7.41
CA SER A 415 -12.39 15.39 -8.13
C SER A 415 -13.52 14.88 -7.23
N SER A 416 -13.43 15.05 -5.91
CA SER A 416 -14.43 14.58 -4.93
C SER A 416 -15.84 15.07 -5.26
N LYS A 417 -16.81 14.23 -5.07
CA LYS A 417 -18.23 14.52 -5.30
C LYS A 417 -19.09 13.96 -4.17
N ARG A 418 -20.33 14.42 -4.13
CA ARG A 418 -21.34 13.85 -3.23
C ARG A 418 -21.53 12.36 -3.51
N GLY A 419 -21.70 11.60 -2.45
CA GLY A 419 -21.83 10.16 -2.52
C GLY A 419 -20.53 9.38 -2.39
N ASP A 420 -19.35 10.05 -2.44
CA ASP A 420 -18.06 9.36 -2.35
C ASP A 420 -17.70 8.96 -0.91
N SER A 421 -18.00 9.84 0.07
CA SER A 421 -17.59 9.63 1.47
C SER A 421 -18.64 10.10 2.46
N TYR A 422 -18.75 9.39 3.58
CA TYR A 422 -19.72 9.69 4.64
C TYR A 422 -19.09 9.58 6.04
N ILE A 423 -19.59 10.40 6.96
CA ILE A 423 -19.35 10.28 8.40
C ILE A 423 -20.61 9.71 9.03
N LEU A 424 -20.50 8.60 9.76
CA LEU A 424 -21.62 8.08 10.55
C LEU A 424 -21.49 8.59 11.99
N GLN A 425 -22.49 9.36 12.40
CA GLN A 425 -22.58 9.93 13.74
C GLN A 425 -24.01 9.86 14.26
N ASN A 426 -24.19 9.42 15.50
CA ASN A 426 -25.51 9.34 16.14
C ASN A 426 -26.58 8.56 15.32
N GLY A 427 -26.16 7.54 14.58
CA GLY A 427 -27.03 6.71 13.75
C GLY A 427 -27.46 7.37 12.42
N SER A 428 -26.83 8.47 12.02
CA SER A 428 -27.04 9.13 10.73
C SER A 428 -25.77 9.21 9.92
N ALA A 429 -25.83 8.86 8.64
CA ALA A 429 -24.74 9.07 7.70
C ALA A 429 -24.85 10.47 7.09
N GLN A 430 -23.82 11.28 7.27
CA GLN A 430 -23.70 12.60 6.68
C GLN A 430 -22.65 12.56 5.57
N ASP A 431 -23.02 13.01 4.38
CA ASP A 431 -22.10 13.17 3.26
C ASP A 431 -20.96 14.14 3.62
N LEU A 432 -19.72 13.80 3.33
CA LEU A 432 -18.56 14.61 3.70
C LEU A 432 -18.59 15.99 3.04
N MET A 433 -19.11 16.12 1.81
CA MET A 433 -19.26 17.40 1.13
C MET A 433 -20.28 18.30 1.84
N ASP A 434 -21.37 17.72 2.39
CA ASP A 434 -22.34 18.46 3.19
C ASP A 434 -21.77 18.86 4.55
N TRP A 435 -20.95 17.99 5.16
CA TRP A 435 -20.26 18.30 6.41
C TRP A 435 -19.32 19.52 6.25
N TYR A 436 -18.53 19.60 5.17
CA TYR A 436 -17.67 20.75 4.89
C TYR A 436 -18.51 22.03 4.71
N LYS A 437 -19.60 21.96 3.96
CA LYS A 437 -20.50 23.10 3.74
C LYS A 437 -21.11 23.62 5.04
N GLU A 438 -21.59 22.76 5.92
CA GLU A 438 -22.15 23.13 7.21
C GLU A 438 -21.08 23.70 8.16
N SER A 439 -19.82 23.29 7.99
CA SER A 439 -18.66 23.82 8.73
C SER A 439 -18.14 25.16 8.21
N GLN A 440 -18.86 25.82 7.27
CA GLN A 440 -18.51 27.09 6.63
C GLN A 440 -17.26 27.01 5.72
N HIS A 441 -17.05 25.86 5.09
CA HIS A 441 -16.00 25.61 4.12
C HIS A 441 -16.60 25.25 2.75
N ASP A 442 -17.47 26.14 2.21
CA ASP A 442 -18.23 25.90 0.98
C ASP A 442 -17.37 25.65 -0.27
N ASP A 443 -16.12 26.04 -0.23
CA ASP A 443 -15.11 25.92 -1.29
C ASP A 443 -14.16 24.73 -1.10
N ILE A 444 -14.35 23.93 -0.06
CA ILE A 444 -13.56 22.74 0.26
C ILE A 444 -14.45 21.51 0.11
N GLY A 445 -13.88 20.46 -0.41
CA GLY A 445 -14.46 19.14 -0.48
C GLY A 445 -13.36 18.10 -0.30
N GLY A 446 -13.74 16.84 -0.13
CA GLY A 446 -12.76 15.80 0.02
C GLY A 446 -13.38 14.40 0.03
N THR A 447 -12.52 13.42 -0.05
CA THR A 447 -12.82 12.00 0.13
C THR A 447 -11.89 11.41 1.17
N PHE A 448 -12.39 10.48 1.98
CA PHE A 448 -11.53 9.74 2.89
C PHE A 448 -10.55 8.85 2.13
N VAL A 449 -9.35 8.72 2.65
CA VAL A 449 -8.39 7.73 2.15
C VAL A 449 -8.76 6.38 2.76
N ILE A 450 -9.79 5.78 2.19
CA ILE A 450 -10.24 4.40 2.42
C ILE A 450 -10.32 3.77 1.04
N LYS A 451 -9.61 2.66 0.83
CA LYS A 451 -9.49 1.97 -0.45
C LYS A 451 -9.75 0.49 -0.24
N ALA A 452 -10.39 -0.15 -1.22
CA ALA A 452 -10.58 -1.59 -1.22
C ALA A 452 -9.77 -2.22 -2.34
N ILE A 453 -9.01 -3.25 -2.05
CA ILE A 453 -8.34 -4.08 -3.03
C ILE A 453 -9.24 -5.28 -3.27
N THR A 454 -9.77 -5.37 -4.49
CA THR A 454 -10.58 -6.51 -4.93
C THR A 454 -9.73 -7.48 -5.74
N ALA A 455 -10.06 -8.75 -5.68
CA ALA A 455 -9.33 -9.81 -6.38
C ALA A 455 -10.27 -10.70 -7.19
N LYS A 456 -9.70 -11.28 -8.26
CA LYS A 456 -10.33 -12.36 -9.01
C LYS A 456 -10.02 -13.66 -8.28
N THR A 457 -11.06 -14.36 -7.84
CA THR A 457 -10.90 -15.73 -7.35
C THR A 457 -11.45 -16.70 -8.38
N ASN A 458 -10.87 -17.89 -8.44
CA ASN A 458 -11.44 -18.96 -9.26
C ASN A 458 -12.54 -19.70 -8.47
N ARG A 459 -13.25 -19.01 -7.58
CA ARG A 459 -14.38 -19.61 -6.87
C ARG A 459 -15.56 -19.80 -7.80
N PRO A 460 -16.25 -20.93 -7.74
CA PRO A 460 -17.45 -21.13 -8.52
C PRO A 460 -18.52 -20.11 -8.09
N THR A 461 -19.11 -19.42 -9.06
CA THR A 461 -20.24 -18.51 -8.82
C THR A 461 -21.56 -19.27 -8.73
N LEU A 462 -21.70 -20.31 -9.52
CA LEU A 462 -22.80 -21.28 -9.49
C LEU A 462 -22.22 -22.63 -9.88
N LEU A 463 -22.01 -23.50 -8.90
CA LEU A 463 -21.40 -24.80 -9.14
C LEU A 463 -22.26 -25.61 -10.14
N GLY A 464 -21.68 -26.01 -11.25
CA GLY A 464 -22.34 -26.70 -12.35
C GLY A 464 -22.74 -25.81 -13.52
N ASP A 465 -22.68 -24.48 -13.43
CA ASP A 465 -22.96 -23.52 -14.51
C ASP A 465 -21.67 -23.25 -15.31
N ALA A 466 -21.32 -24.17 -16.19
CA ALA A 466 -20.08 -24.14 -16.97
C ALA A 466 -20.15 -23.19 -18.17
N ASP A 467 -21.35 -22.89 -18.69
CA ASP A 467 -21.54 -21.94 -19.80
C ASP A 467 -21.83 -20.51 -19.32
N MET A 468 -21.90 -20.31 -17.99
CA MET A 468 -22.08 -19.00 -17.34
C MET A 468 -23.39 -18.30 -17.70
N ASP A 469 -24.46 -19.06 -18.00
CA ASP A 469 -25.79 -18.50 -18.33
C ASP A 469 -26.66 -18.22 -17.08
N GLY A 470 -26.16 -18.55 -15.89
CA GLY A 470 -26.83 -18.37 -14.60
C GLY A 470 -27.78 -19.51 -14.21
N THR A 471 -27.77 -20.62 -14.94
CA THR A 471 -28.58 -21.80 -14.64
C THR A 471 -27.77 -23.08 -14.82
N VAL A 472 -27.96 -24.07 -13.94
CA VAL A 472 -27.35 -25.39 -14.11
C VAL A 472 -28.25 -26.24 -14.98
N SER A 473 -27.80 -26.61 -16.18
CA SER A 473 -28.58 -27.28 -17.22
C SER A 473 -27.79 -28.35 -17.99
N ILE A 474 -28.40 -28.98 -18.97
CA ILE A 474 -27.70 -29.93 -19.85
C ILE A 474 -26.69 -29.23 -20.79
N SER A 475 -26.83 -27.91 -20.99
CA SER A 475 -25.86 -27.12 -21.77
C SER A 475 -24.50 -27.13 -21.12
N ASP A 476 -24.44 -27.04 -19.81
CA ASP A 476 -23.21 -27.07 -19.02
C ASP A 476 -22.47 -28.40 -19.15
N VAL A 477 -23.22 -29.48 -19.09
CA VAL A 477 -22.66 -30.81 -19.37
C VAL A 477 -22.03 -30.86 -20.76
N THR A 478 -22.64 -30.20 -21.73
CA THR A 478 -22.11 -30.11 -23.10
C THR A 478 -20.82 -29.30 -23.17
N GLU A 479 -20.75 -28.15 -22.44
CA GLU A 479 -19.55 -27.32 -22.39
C GLU A 479 -18.39 -28.07 -21.69
N ILE A 480 -18.64 -28.80 -20.61
CA ILE A 480 -17.65 -29.67 -19.96
C ILE A 480 -17.15 -30.73 -20.92
N GLN A 481 -18.05 -31.40 -21.64
CA GLN A 481 -17.68 -32.43 -22.64
C GLN A 481 -16.87 -31.86 -23.80
N ARG A 482 -17.18 -30.63 -24.24
CA ARG A 482 -16.40 -29.91 -25.27
C ARG A 482 -15.01 -29.53 -24.75
N HIS A 483 -14.87 -29.17 -23.48
CA HIS A 483 -13.59 -28.93 -22.83
C HIS A 483 -12.74 -30.21 -22.79
N ILE A 484 -13.32 -31.32 -22.34
CA ILE A 484 -12.65 -32.62 -22.25
C ILE A 484 -12.20 -33.08 -23.65
N ALA A 485 -13.01 -32.79 -24.67
CA ALA A 485 -12.70 -33.13 -26.09
C ALA A 485 -11.73 -32.11 -26.74
N GLU A 486 -11.17 -31.16 -25.98
CA GLU A 486 -10.24 -30.11 -26.46
C GLU A 486 -10.83 -29.20 -27.58
N HIS A 487 -12.17 -29.13 -27.67
CA HIS A 487 -12.84 -28.22 -28.62
C HIS A 487 -12.93 -26.79 -28.12
N ILE A 488 -12.93 -26.62 -26.81
CA ILE A 488 -12.88 -25.34 -26.08
C ILE A 488 -11.97 -25.47 -24.86
N GLN A 489 -11.59 -24.36 -24.29
CA GLN A 489 -10.90 -24.31 -22.99
C GLN A 489 -11.74 -23.50 -22.02
N LEU A 490 -12.28 -24.15 -20.99
CA LEU A 490 -12.91 -23.46 -19.86
C LEU A 490 -11.81 -22.86 -19.00
N THR A 491 -11.96 -21.60 -18.59
CA THR A 491 -11.01 -20.86 -17.77
C THR A 491 -11.73 -20.01 -16.72
N GLY A 492 -11.02 -19.58 -15.68
CA GLY A 492 -11.58 -18.71 -14.63
C GLY A 492 -12.83 -19.32 -13.97
N LYS A 493 -13.88 -18.52 -13.83
CA LYS A 493 -15.13 -18.92 -13.17
C LYS A 493 -15.86 -20.08 -13.89
N ALA A 494 -15.83 -20.09 -15.22
CA ALA A 494 -16.41 -21.19 -15.98
C ALA A 494 -15.73 -22.53 -15.68
N ALA A 495 -14.41 -22.54 -15.54
CA ALA A 495 -13.65 -23.72 -15.12
C ALA A 495 -13.97 -24.12 -13.67
N ALA A 496 -14.06 -23.14 -12.77
CA ALA A 496 -14.39 -23.40 -11.36
C ALA A 496 -15.83 -23.94 -11.19
N ASN A 497 -16.78 -23.41 -11.95
CA ASN A 497 -18.15 -23.92 -11.98
C ASN A 497 -18.21 -25.34 -12.57
N ALA A 498 -17.38 -25.64 -13.55
CA ALA A 498 -17.33 -26.93 -14.24
C ALA A 498 -16.77 -28.06 -13.39
N ASP A 499 -15.87 -27.77 -12.45
CA ASP A 499 -15.36 -28.72 -11.44
C ASP A 499 -16.44 -28.93 -10.35
N TYR A 500 -17.47 -29.69 -10.74
CA TYR A 500 -18.67 -29.86 -9.92
C TYR A 500 -18.43 -30.65 -8.63
N ASN A 501 -17.48 -31.60 -8.69
CA ASN A 501 -17.11 -32.41 -7.54
C ASN A 501 -16.01 -31.79 -6.68
N GLN A 502 -15.43 -30.67 -7.13
CA GLN A 502 -14.40 -29.88 -6.47
C GLN A 502 -13.11 -30.69 -6.18
N ASP A 503 -12.74 -31.60 -7.08
CA ASP A 503 -11.49 -32.37 -6.96
C ASP A 503 -10.28 -31.69 -7.66
N GLY A 504 -10.48 -30.54 -8.29
CA GLY A 504 -9.46 -29.75 -8.98
C GLY A 504 -9.20 -30.16 -10.42
N VAL A 505 -10.01 -31.10 -10.98
CA VAL A 505 -9.82 -31.61 -12.35
C VAL A 505 -11.16 -31.65 -13.08
N ILE A 506 -11.33 -30.85 -14.10
CA ILE A 506 -12.53 -30.90 -14.96
C ILE A 506 -12.48 -32.15 -15.84
N ASN A 507 -13.39 -33.10 -15.60
CA ASN A 507 -13.43 -34.37 -16.29
C ASN A 507 -14.86 -34.90 -16.44
N ILE A 508 -15.00 -36.16 -16.90
CA ILE A 508 -16.31 -36.80 -17.17
C ILE A 508 -17.13 -37.05 -15.90
N ASP A 509 -16.45 -37.09 -14.74
CA ASP A 509 -17.14 -37.29 -13.45
C ASP A 509 -17.96 -36.08 -13.06
N ASP A 510 -17.51 -34.85 -13.40
CA ASP A 510 -18.24 -33.60 -13.21
C ASP A 510 -19.48 -33.55 -14.09
N ALA A 511 -19.31 -33.81 -15.37
CA ALA A 511 -20.41 -33.92 -16.33
C ALA A 511 -21.46 -34.93 -15.85
N THR A 512 -21.02 -36.08 -15.34
CA THR A 512 -21.88 -37.14 -14.80
C THR A 512 -22.60 -36.69 -13.53
N ALA A 513 -21.91 -35.96 -12.65
CA ALA A 513 -22.47 -35.46 -11.40
C ALA A 513 -23.57 -34.42 -11.65
N ILE A 514 -23.34 -33.50 -12.60
CA ILE A 514 -24.38 -32.54 -13.04
C ILE A 514 -25.58 -33.28 -13.66
N GLN A 515 -25.37 -34.29 -14.53
CA GLN A 515 -26.45 -35.05 -15.09
C GLN A 515 -27.30 -35.77 -14.01
N ARG A 516 -26.66 -36.33 -13.00
CA ARG A 516 -27.36 -36.93 -11.85
C ARG A 516 -28.17 -35.90 -11.08
N PHE A 517 -27.59 -34.74 -10.78
CA PHE A 517 -28.28 -33.64 -10.13
C PHE A 517 -29.54 -33.24 -10.90
N LEU A 518 -29.43 -33.04 -12.20
CA LEU A 518 -30.55 -32.67 -13.06
C LEU A 518 -31.63 -33.78 -13.14
N ALA A 519 -31.23 -35.05 -13.14
CA ALA A 519 -32.13 -36.18 -13.16
C ALA A 519 -32.90 -36.39 -11.86
N GLU A 520 -32.29 -36.08 -10.71
CA GLU A 520 -32.92 -36.17 -9.39
C GLU A 520 -33.91 -35.04 -9.14
N PHE A 521 -33.70 -33.86 -9.74
CA PHE A 521 -34.64 -32.73 -9.66
C PHE A 521 -35.68 -32.71 -10.77
N ALA A 522 -35.54 -33.51 -11.83
CA ALA A 522 -36.58 -33.63 -12.84
C ALA A 522 -37.76 -34.39 -12.27
N PRO A 523 -38.99 -33.80 -12.23
CA PRO A 523 -40.16 -34.51 -11.76
C PRO A 523 -40.38 -35.74 -12.67
N VAL A 524 -40.34 -36.92 -12.06
CA VAL A 524 -40.70 -38.16 -12.80
C VAL A 524 -42.20 -38.02 -13.16
N SER A 525 -42.45 -37.62 -14.40
CA SER A 525 -43.79 -37.74 -14.98
C SER A 525 -44.05 -39.23 -15.20
N VAL A 526 -44.71 -39.86 -14.25
CA VAL A 526 -45.23 -41.21 -14.44
C VAL A 526 -46.47 -41.08 -15.34
N ASN A 527 -46.33 -41.50 -16.59
CA ASN A 527 -47.47 -41.75 -17.49
C ASN A 527 -48.22 -43.00 -17.03
#